data_0d0b9fa943963696375a3b527aaa94b1
#
_entry.id   0d0b9fa943963696375a3b527aaa94b1
#
_cell.length_a   1.000
_cell.length_b   1.000
_cell.length_c   1.000
_cell.angle_alpha   90.00
_cell.angle_beta   90.00
_cell.angle_gamma   90.00
#
_symmetry.space_group_name_H-M   'P 1'
#
loop_
_entity.id
_entity.type
_entity.pdbx_description
1 polymer ?
#
loop_
_entity_poly.entity_id
_entity_poly.type
_entity_poly.pdbx_seq_one_letter_code
_entity_poly.pdbx_strand_id
1 'polypeptide(L)'
;MKKLLGILVLGLLWCNVGFADTLRVVDGDTIDLNGEKIRFSGIDAPESNYRGKEQTCLINETIIHCGKLSKEFLIKKIGTNKVTCKREKEPDQYKRILAECFVNGESLSKFLVRGGYAFAYRKYSKKFIEDEEFAKANKLGMWAMTFQYPWDFRKTS
;
A
#
# COMPACT_ATOMS: atom_id res chain seq x y z
N MET A 1 -17.44 -62.75 -36.28
CA MET A 1 -16.59 -62.31 -35.14
C MET A 1 -16.29 -60.85 -35.30
N LYS A 2 -17.04 -59.97 -34.59
CA LYS A 2 -16.85 -58.51 -34.64
C LYS A 2 -16.01 -58.07 -33.46
N LYS A 3 -14.79 -57.57 -33.68
CA LYS A 3 -13.92 -57.01 -32.64
C LYS A 3 -14.39 -55.59 -32.33
N LEU A 4 -14.89 -55.34 -31.12
CA LEU A 4 -15.09 -53.98 -30.62
C LEU A 4 -13.73 -53.41 -30.22
N LEU A 5 -13.36 -52.32 -30.87
CA LEU A 5 -12.19 -51.52 -30.49
C LEU A 5 -12.67 -50.47 -29.47
N GLY A 6 -12.32 -50.68 -28.18
CA GLY A 6 -12.60 -49.70 -27.13
C GLY A 6 -11.61 -48.54 -27.21
N ILE A 7 -12.12 -47.34 -27.52
CA ILE A 7 -11.34 -46.10 -27.47
C ILE A 7 -11.29 -45.63 -26.03
N LEU A 8 -10.11 -45.74 -25.39
CA LEU A 8 -9.86 -45.19 -24.04
C LEU A 8 -9.59 -43.70 -24.21
N VAL A 9 -10.57 -42.86 -23.88
CA VAL A 9 -10.39 -41.41 -23.85
C VAL A 9 -9.73 -41.05 -22.51
N LEU A 10 -8.42 -40.83 -22.55
CA LEU A 10 -7.67 -40.29 -21.41
C LEU A 10 -8.01 -38.80 -21.28
N GLY A 11 -8.92 -38.49 -20.38
CA GLY A 11 -9.23 -37.09 -20.01
C GLY A 11 -8.03 -36.48 -19.30
N LEU A 12 -7.29 -35.60 -19.98
CA LEU A 12 -6.28 -34.75 -19.36
C LEU A 12 -6.98 -33.72 -18.46
N LEU A 13 -7.01 -33.99 -17.16
CA LEU A 13 -7.35 -33.00 -16.14
C LEU A 13 -6.24 -31.93 -16.13
N TRP A 14 -6.48 -30.84 -16.82
CA TRP A 14 -5.65 -29.65 -16.68
C TRP A 14 -5.92 -29.04 -15.31
N CYS A 15 -5.08 -29.38 -14.35
CA CYS A 15 -5.05 -28.71 -13.07
C CYS A 15 -4.54 -27.28 -13.32
N ASN A 16 -5.44 -26.30 -13.35
CA ASN A 16 -5.05 -24.89 -13.31
C ASN A 16 -4.44 -24.64 -11.94
N VAL A 17 -3.11 -24.74 -11.84
CA VAL A 17 -2.37 -24.26 -10.68
C VAL A 17 -2.40 -22.73 -10.75
N GLY A 18 -3.42 -22.14 -10.16
CA GLY A 18 -3.46 -20.70 -9.94
C GLY A 18 -2.31 -20.34 -8.99
N PHE A 19 -1.31 -19.63 -9.48
CA PHE A 19 -0.31 -19.02 -8.60
C PHE A 19 -1.04 -18.00 -7.74
N ALA A 20 -1.01 -18.21 -6.42
CA ALA A 20 -1.49 -17.19 -5.47
C ALA A 20 -0.56 -15.96 -5.57
N ASP A 21 -1.17 -14.78 -5.67
CA ASP A 21 -0.39 -13.55 -5.64
C ASP A 21 0.39 -13.44 -4.32
N THR A 22 1.67 -13.18 -4.40
CA THR A 22 2.51 -12.89 -3.24
C THR A 22 2.44 -11.39 -2.95
N LEU A 23 1.97 -11.03 -1.77
CA LEU A 23 1.89 -9.64 -1.33
C LEU A 23 2.65 -9.45 -0.02
N ARG A 24 3.46 -8.41 0.03
CA ARG A 24 4.15 -7.96 1.24
C ARG A 24 4.05 -6.44 1.36
N VAL A 25 3.53 -5.95 2.46
CA VAL A 25 3.56 -4.52 2.77
C VAL A 25 4.99 -4.15 3.18
N VAL A 26 5.62 -3.26 2.44
CA VAL A 26 6.99 -2.79 2.69
C VAL A 26 6.97 -1.62 3.66
N ASP A 27 6.13 -0.61 3.37
CA ASP A 27 5.93 0.59 4.17
C ASP A 27 4.47 1.06 4.10
N GLY A 28 4.11 2.12 4.79
CA GLY A 28 2.75 2.66 4.83
C GLY A 28 2.19 3.08 3.46
N ASP A 29 3.04 3.27 2.46
CA ASP A 29 2.67 3.64 1.08
C ASP A 29 3.35 2.79 0.01
N THR A 30 3.96 1.69 0.38
CA THR A 30 4.71 0.83 -0.54
C THR A 30 4.43 -0.64 -0.27
N ILE A 31 4.08 -1.38 -1.33
CA ILE A 31 3.90 -2.83 -1.29
C ILE A 31 4.88 -3.51 -2.26
N ASP A 32 5.14 -4.78 -2.02
CA ASP A 32 5.77 -5.70 -2.96
C ASP A 32 4.68 -6.69 -3.40
N LEU A 33 4.34 -6.64 -4.67
CA LEU A 33 3.31 -7.50 -5.27
C LEU A 33 3.97 -8.34 -6.37
N ASN A 34 4.05 -9.64 -6.15
CA ASN A 34 4.69 -10.59 -7.07
C ASN A 34 6.16 -10.23 -7.38
N GLY A 35 6.90 -9.70 -6.39
CA GLY A 35 8.29 -9.28 -6.53
C GLY A 35 8.48 -7.87 -7.10
N GLU A 36 7.42 -7.16 -7.45
CA GLU A 36 7.48 -5.79 -7.93
C GLU A 36 7.18 -4.79 -6.80
N LYS A 37 8.09 -3.84 -6.56
CA LYS A 37 7.88 -2.75 -5.61
C LYS A 37 6.98 -1.68 -6.21
N ILE A 38 5.79 -1.53 -5.64
CA ILE A 38 4.78 -0.56 -6.04
C ILE A 38 4.65 0.49 -4.95
N ARG A 39 4.92 1.75 -5.30
CA ARG A 39 4.66 2.90 -4.45
C ARG A 39 3.31 3.52 -4.80
N PHE A 40 2.52 3.78 -3.79
CA PHE A 40 1.22 4.42 -3.98
C PHE A 40 1.40 5.87 -4.43
N SER A 41 0.80 6.19 -5.58
CA SER A 41 0.92 7.52 -6.17
C SER A 41 0.12 8.57 -5.41
N GLY A 42 0.65 9.79 -5.38
CA GLY A 42 0.00 10.98 -4.85
C GLY A 42 -0.06 11.09 -3.34
N ILE A 43 0.53 10.15 -2.60
CA ILE A 43 0.60 10.16 -1.13
C ILE A 43 2.02 9.95 -0.62
N ASP A 44 2.23 10.27 0.65
CA ASP A 44 3.48 10.01 1.38
C ASP A 44 3.13 9.58 2.81
N ALA A 45 3.62 8.43 3.25
CA ALA A 45 3.37 7.89 4.57
C ALA A 45 4.59 8.04 5.47
N PRO A 46 4.42 8.11 6.81
CA PRO A 46 5.54 8.04 7.73
C PRO A 46 6.38 6.79 7.51
N GLU A 47 7.69 6.95 7.61
CA GLU A 47 8.68 5.91 7.33
C GLU A 47 8.73 4.86 8.44
N SER A 48 8.47 3.58 8.13
CA SER A 48 8.66 2.51 9.10
C SER A 48 10.14 2.14 9.26
N ASN A 49 10.94 2.39 8.22
CA ASN A 49 12.41 2.31 8.27
C ASN A 49 13.02 3.11 7.12
N TYR A 50 13.61 4.25 7.42
CA TYR A 50 14.41 5.02 6.48
C TYR A 50 15.87 5.04 6.90
N ARG A 51 16.75 4.37 6.16
CA ARG A 51 18.20 4.26 6.47
C ARG A 51 18.50 3.79 7.90
N GLY A 52 17.70 2.83 8.39
CA GLY A 52 17.83 2.29 9.75
C GLY A 52 17.13 3.11 10.85
N LYS A 53 16.46 4.21 10.50
CA LYS A 53 15.70 5.04 11.43
C LYS A 53 14.20 4.89 11.22
N GLU A 54 13.46 4.77 12.31
CA GLU A 54 12.00 4.78 12.31
C GLU A 54 11.49 6.21 12.53
N GLN A 55 10.46 6.59 11.80
CA GLN A 55 9.78 7.85 12.05
C GLN A 55 8.85 7.71 13.25
N THR A 56 9.00 8.63 14.21
CA THR A 56 8.18 8.69 15.43
C THR A 56 7.33 9.96 15.48
N CYS A 57 6.24 9.89 16.23
CA CYS A 57 5.33 10.97 16.55
C CYS A 57 5.15 11.03 18.06
N LEU A 58 4.50 12.09 18.59
CA LEU A 58 4.26 12.25 20.03
C LEU A 58 2.77 12.40 20.32
N ILE A 59 2.30 11.69 21.33
CA ILE A 59 1.00 11.95 21.98
C ILE A 59 1.29 12.21 23.46
N ASN A 60 1.01 13.42 23.94
CA ASN A 60 1.24 13.78 25.35
C ASN A 60 2.62 13.32 25.85
N GLU A 61 3.68 13.67 25.08
CA GLU A 61 5.07 13.30 25.35
C GLU A 61 5.41 11.80 25.19
N THR A 62 4.42 10.95 24.93
CA THR A 62 4.65 9.52 24.65
C THR A 62 5.08 9.33 23.20
N ILE A 63 6.20 8.61 23.00
CA ILE A 63 6.70 8.28 21.67
C ILE A 63 5.83 7.20 21.02
N ILE A 64 5.36 7.48 19.82
CA ILE A 64 4.60 6.56 18.97
C ILE A 64 5.40 6.28 17.71
N HIS A 65 5.56 5.02 17.34
CA HIS A 65 6.21 4.60 16.09
C HIS A 65 5.24 4.78 14.91
N CYS A 66 5.05 6.02 14.46
CA CYS A 66 4.02 6.36 13.49
C CYS A 66 4.27 5.76 12.10
N GLY A 67 5.51 5.51 11.71
CA GLY A 67 5.82 4.75 10.50
C GLY A 67 5.30 3.31 10.57
N LYS A 68 5.55 2.60 11.67
CA LYS A 68 4.98 1.26 11.90
C LYS A 68 3.47 1.28 11.94
N LEU A 69 2.90 2.26 12.63
CA LEU A 69 1.44 2.40 12.75
C LEU A 69 0.77 2.58 11.39
N SER A 70 1.34 3.40 10.50
CA SER A 70 0.87 3.55 9.12
C SER A 70 0.93 2.23 8.33
N LYS A 71 2.05 1.52 8.43
CA LYS A 71 2.23 0.22 7.80
C LYS A 71 1.21 -0.82 8.31
N GLU A 72 1.01 -0.91 9.61
CA GLU A 72 0.05 -1.82 10.24
C GLU A 72 -1.40 -1.50 9.83
N PHE A 73 -1.72 -0.21 9.70
CA PHE A 73 -3.04 0.22 9.24
C PHE A 73 -3.31 -0.25 7.80
N LEU A 74 -2.31 -0.17 6.92
CA LEU A 74 -2.38 -0.71 5.56
C LEU A 74 -2.51 -2.24 5.57
N ILE A 75 -1.70 -2.95 6.36
CA ILE A 75 -1.77 -4.42 6.50
C ILE A 75 -3.18 -4.84 6.93
N LYS A 76 -3.74 -4.18 7.94
CA LYS A 76 -5.08 -4.47 8.44
C LYS A 76 -6.16 -4.22 7.38
N LYS A 77 -6.02 -3.16 6.57
CA LYS A 77 -6.96 -2.86 5.48
C LYS A 77 -6.92 -3.93 4.39
N ILE A 78 -5.73 -4.37 4.00
CA ILE A 78 -5.58 -5.39 2.97
C ILE A 78 -6.08 -6.75 3.49
N GLY A 79 -5.68 -7.16 4.70
CA GLY A 79 -6.03 -8.47 5.25
C GLY A 79 -5.66 -9.59 4.29
N THR A 80 -6.63 -10.44 3.98
CA THR A 80 -6.50 -11.54 3.00
C THR A 80 -7.08 -11.20 1.62
N ASN A 81 -7.48 -9.93 1.41
CA ASN A 81 -8.12 -9.53 0.17
C ASN A 81 -7.10 -9.36 -0.96
N LYS A 82 -7.55 -9.59 -2.19
CA LYS A 82 -6.74 -9.33 -3.40
C LYS A 82 -6.55 -7.83 -3.59
N VAL A 83 -5.29 -7.44 -3.86
CA VAL A 83 -4.94 -6.08 -4.25
C VAL A 83 -4.84 -5.99 -5.77
N THR A 84 -5.47 -4.98 -6.35
CA THR A 84 -5.33 -4.64 -7.77
C THR A 84 -4.77 -3.24 -7.90
N CYS A 85 -3.89 -3.01 -8.88
CA CYS A 85 -3.21 -1.72 -9.02
C CYS A 85 -3.34 -1.17 -10.44
N LYS A 86 -3.70 0.11 -10.55
CA LYS A 86 -3.67 0.88 -11.78
C LYS A 86 -2.34 1.64 -11.84
N ARG A 87 -1.42 1.17 -12.68
CA ARG A 87 -0.07 1.74 -12.82
C ARG A 87 -0.09 3.08 -13.56
N GLU A 88 0.81 3.97 -13.18
CA GLU A 88 1.15 5.17 -13.95
C GLU A 88 2.09 4.81 -15.10
N LYS A 89 2.22 5.73 -16.07
CA LYS A 89 3.08 5.51 -17.25
C LYS A 89 4.55 5.47 -16.91
N GLU A 90 4.98 6.37 -16.02
CA GLU A 90 6.39 6.56 -15.68
C GLU A 90 6.66 6.11 -14.24
N PRO A 91 7.79 5.45 -14.00
CA PRO A 91 8.24 5.14 -12.65
C PRO A 91 8.74 6.42 -11.95
N ASP A 92 8.95 6.33 -10.63
CA ASP A 92 9.59 7.41 -9.89
C ASP A 92 11.12 7.47 -10.14
N GLN A 93 11.77 8.49 -9.55
CA GLN A 93 13.23 8.69 -9.65
C GLN A 93 14.07 7.50 -9.12
N TYR A 94 13.47 6.62 -8.34
CA TYR A 94 14.09 5.39 -7.80
C TYR A 94 13.71 4.14 -8.59
N LYS A 95 13.08 4.30 -9.76
CA LYS A 95 12.59 3.23 -10.64
C LYS A 95 11.53 2.34 -9.99
N ARG A 96 10.81 2.83 -8.96
CA ARG A 96 9.66 2.13 -8.39
C ARG A 96 8.44 2.35 -9.28
N ILE A 97 7.62 1.34 -9.42
CA ILE A 97 6.33 1.46 -10.11
C ILE A 97 5.43 2.37 -9.28
N LEU A 98 4.92 3.44 -9.89
CA LEU A 98 3.89 4.28 -9.29
C LEU A 98 2.52 3.71 -9.68
N ALA A 99 1.64 3.53 -8.71
CA ALA A 99 0.28 3.06 -8.97
C ALA A 99 -0.72 3.53 -7.92
N GLU A 100 -1.97 3.61 -8.32
CA GLU A 100 -3.09 3.61 -7.38
C GLU A 100 -3.58 2.18 -7.20
N CYS A 101 -3.56 1.68 -5.96
CA CYS A 101 -3.95 0.32 -5.63
C CYS A 101 -5.28 0.28 -4.87
N PHE A 102 -6.01 -0.83 -5.04
CA PHE A 102 -7.38 -0.99 -4.56
C PHE A 102 -7.57 -2.33 -3.88
N VAL A 103 -8.42 -2.33 -2.87
CA VAL A 103 -8.98 -3.52 -2.21
C VAL A 103 -10.49 -3.38 -2.21
N ASN A 104 -11.21 -4.38 -2.75
CA ASN A 104 -12.67 -4.36 -2.87
C ASN A 104 -13.23 -3.08 -3.53
N GLY A 105 -12.49 -2.54 -4.52
CA GLY A 105 -12.87 -1.32 -5.24
C GLY A 105 -12.55 -0.01 -4.50
N GLU A 106 -12.07 -0.04 -3.26
CA GLU A 106 -11.67 1.14 -2.50
C GLU A 106 -10.18 1.44 -2.68
N SER A 107 -9.85 2.70 -2.98
CA SER A 107 -8.47 3.17 -3.12
C SER A 107 -7.74 3.12 -1.79
N LEU A 108 -6.61 2.41 -1.74
CA LEU A 108 -5.74 2.33 -0.57
C LEU A 108 -5.12 3.68 -0.25
N SER A 109 -4.75 4.47 -1.27
CA SER A 109 -4.25 5.84 -1.08
C SER A 109 -5.29 6.72 -0.39
N LYS A 110 -6.53 6.70 -0.88
CA LYS A 110 -7.65 7.45 -0.26
C LYS A 110 -7.90 7.00 1.17
N PHE A 111 -7.96 5.69 1.41
CA PHE A 111 -8.18 5.11 2.73
C PHE A 111 -7.13 5.57 3.74
N LEU A 112 -5.85 5.53 3.36
CA LEU A 112 -4.73 5.93 4.22
C LEU A 112 -4.76 7.42 4.54
N VAL A 113 -4.96 8.28 3.54
CA VAL A 113 -4.99 9.73 3.74
C VAL A 113 -6.21 10.14 4.56
N ARG A 114 -7.39 9.61 4.22
CA ARG A 114 -8.63 9.91 4.93
C ARG A 114 -8.63 9.41 6.39
N GLY A 115 -7.91 8.32 6.66
CA GLY A 115 -7.66 7.82 8.02
C GLY A 115 -6.58 8.56 8.78
N GLY A 116 -5.82 9.46 8.13
CA GLY A 116 -4.73 10.21 8.73
C GLY A 116 -3.44 9.40 8.91
N TYR A 117 -3.26 8.31 8.15
CA TYR A 117 -2.06 7.45 8.20
C TYR A 117 -1.11 7.67 7.01
N ALA A 118 -1.47 8.54 6.07
CA ALA A 118 -0.61 9.09 5.04
C ALA A 118 -1.02 10.55 4.76
N PHE A 119 -0.17 11.27 4.05
CA PHE A 119 -0.37 12.67 3.68
C PHE A 119 -0.53 12.81 2.17
N ALA A 120 -1.38 13.75 1.73
CA ALA A 120 -1.49 14.11 0.33
C ALA A 120 -0.17 14.74 -0.14
N TYR A 121 0.52 14.10 -1.07
CA TYR A 121 1.80 14.61 -1.57
C TYR A 121 1.59 15.64 -2.67
N ARG A 122 1.24 16.85 -2.26
CA ARG A 122 0.78 17.97 -3.11
C ARG A 122 1.75 18.37 -4.23
N LYS A 123 3.04 18.02 -4.09
CA LYS A 123 4.04 18.23 -5.13
C LYS A 123 3.74 17.42 -6.39
N TYR A 124 3.12 16.24 -6.25
CA TYR A 124 2.90 15.32 -7.35
C TYR A 124 1.42 15.13 -7.70
N SER A 125 0.50 15.34 -6.73
CA SER A 125 -0.93 15.16 -6.97
C SER A 125 -1.78 16.02 -6.03
N LYS A 126 -2.91 16.50 -6.55
CA LYS A 126 -3.93 17.19 -5.75
C LYS A 126 -5.11 16.29 -5.38
N LYS A 127 -5.08 15.03 -5.85
CA LYS A 127 -6.22 14.10 -5.79
C LYS A 127 -6.74 13.85 -4.38
N PHE A 128 -5.88 13.79 -3.38
CA PHE A 128 -6.22 13.39 -2.02
C PHE A 128 -6.25 14.54 -1.00
N ILE A 129 -6.25 15.80 -1.49
CA ILE A 129 -6.26 16.98 -0.61
C ILE A 129 -7.52 17.04 0.25
N GLU A 130 -8.69 16.77 -0.34
CA GLU A 130 -9.97 16.77 0.41
C GLU A 130 -10.02 15.67 1.48
N ASP A 131 -9.45 14.51 1.20
CA ASP A 131 -9.34 13.41 2.16
C ASP A 131 -8.40 13.75 3.32
N GLU A 132 -7.29 14.46 3.03
CA GLU A 132 -6.38 14.98 4.05
C GLU A 132 -7.04 16.05 4.94
N GLU A 133 -7.75 17.01 4.34
CA GLU A 133 -8.48 18.03 5.10
C GLU A 133 -9.57 17.42 5.98
N PHE A 134 -10.24 16.37 5.51
CA PHE A 134 -11.16 15.59 6.33
C PHE A 134 -10.47 14.95 7.53
N ALA A 135 -9.34 14.26 7.32
CA ALA A 135 -8.58 13.64 8.41
C ALA A 135 -8.11 14.68 9.43
N LYS A 136 -7.62 15.82 8.95
CA LYS A 136 -7.16 16.94 9.77
C LYS A 136 -8.28 17.56 10.61
N ALA A 137 -9.42 17.85 9.99
CA ALA A 137 -10.58 18.43 10.68
C ALA A 137 -11.12 17.51 11.79
N ASN A 138 -11.03 16.19 11.59
CA ASN A 138 -11.49 15.18 12.54
C ASN A 138 -10.37 14.66 13.47
N LYS A 139 -9.15 15.22 13.39
CA LYS A 139 -7.97 14.80 14.18
C LYS A 139 -7.72 13.29 14.11
N LEU A 140 -7.81 12.71 12.90
CA LEU A 140 -7.61 11.27 12.69
C LEU A 140 -6.12 10.91 12.54
N GLY A 141 -5.75 9.74 13.03
CA GLY A 141 -4.40 9.21 12.89
C GLY A 141 -3.31 10.20 13.36
N MET A 142 -2.38 10.55 12.48
CA MET A 142 -1.27 11.47 12.76
C MET A 142 -1.76 12.88 13.14
N TRP A 143 -2.94 13.30 12.68
CA TRP A 143 -3.49 14.62 12.99
C TRP A 143 -3.91 14.81 14.46
N ALA A 144 -3.97 13.74 15.25
CA ALA A 144 -4.11 13.79 16.71
C ALA A 144 -2.77 13.86 17.45
N MET A 145 -1.63 13.90 16.72
CA MET A 145 -0.28 13.79 17.26
C MET A 145 0.56 15.00 16.89
N THR A 146 1.68 15.19 17.58
CA THR A 146 2.77 16.04 17.08
C THR A 146 3.64 15.17 16.17
N PHE A 147 3.81 15.57 14.92
CA PHE A 147 4.54 14.82 13.91
C PHE A 147 5.40 15.72 13.03
N GLN A 148 6.35 15.12 12.35
CA GLN A 148 7.08 15.69 11.22
C GLN A 148 6.55 15.07 9.94
N TYR A 149 6.42 15.83 8.85
CA TYR A 149 6.07 15.25 7.56
C TYR A 149 7.15 14.27 7.06
N PRO A 150 6.78 13.18 6.36
CA PRO A 150 7.76 12.17 5.91
C PRO A 150 8.87 12.77 5.04
N TRP A 151 8.53 13.68 4.13
CA TRP A 151 9.53 14.36 3.29
C TRP A 151 10.49 15.26 4.08
N ASP A 152 10.10 15.80 5.23
CA ASP A 152 10.97 16.58 6.10
C ASP A 152 11.79 15.67 7.01
N PHE A 153 11.21 14.58 7.50
CA PHE A 153 11.95 13.55 8.22
C PHE A 153 13.10 13.00 7.39
N ARG A 154 12.89 12.69 6.09
CA ARG A 154 13.95 12.20 5.19
C ARG A 154 15.09 13.21 4.93
N LYS A 155 14.86 14.50 5.12
CA LYS A 155 15.90 15.53 4.98
C LYS A 155 16.80 15.63 6.23
N THR A 156 16.27 15.26 7.39
CA THR A 156 16.95 15.39 8.70
C THR A 156 17.51 14.07 9.22
N SER A 157 17.33 12.97 8.48
CA SER A 157 17.71 11.61 8.90
C SER A 157 18.98 11.10 8.25
#